data_1f26f54ed6ebdab7cd24c4fc13bef72e
#
_entry.id   1f26f54ed6ebdab7cd24c4fc13bef72e
#
_cell.length_a   1.000
_cell.length_b   1.000
_cell.length_c   1.000
_cell.angle_alpha   90.00
_cell.angle_beta   90.00
_cell.angle_gamma   90.00
#
_symmetry.space_group_name_H-M   'P 1'
#
loop_
_entity.id
_entity.type
_entity.pdbx_description
1 polymer ?
#
loop_
_entity_poly.entity_id
_entity_poly.type
_entity_poly.pdbx_seq_one_letter_code
_entity_poly.pdbx_strand_id
1 'polypeptide(L)'
;MKMFDSVVIVCDQGSLDIATAIRASLELFRLRVHFYFCVQKQNVLDVLAGEIPPSDYIILCSHGIDTEKIDIASPDSHQAGFQVVDFIDGEWKTIWFGLTPSSVSEIVKLAGRTIISCGCSSGREPLAQAFLRSGCRAYIGPIEGVDQDADALFCIGFFYHLLSHERDSKISCTDREAAERASQFDTYARSGTHLFCYYETDAPASPGPV
;
A
#
# COMPACT_ATOMS: atom_id res chain seq x y z
N MET A 1 9.41 -21.95 -7.35
CA MET A 1 9.16 -20.54 -7.05
C MET A 1 7.66 -20.30 -7.17
N LYS A 2 6.97 -19.86 -6.13
CA LYS A 2 5.52 -19.64 -6.15
C LYS A 2 5.29 -18.27 -6.83
N MET A 3 4.85 -18.29 -8.09
CA MET A 3 4.49 -17.10 -8.81
C MET A 3 3.23 -16.53 -8.17
N PHE A 4 3.27 -15.28 -7.66
CA PHE A 4 2.03 -14.60 -7.27
C PHE A 4 1.25 -14.28 -8.55
N ASP A 5 -0.06 -14.45 -8.50
CA ASP A 5 -0.93 -14.27 -9.67
C ASP A 5 -2.01 -13.21 -9.46
N SER A 6 -2.09 -12.64 -8.26
CA SER A 6 -3.13 -11.69 -7.91
C SER A 6 -2.67 -10.56 -7.01
N VAL A 7 -3.28 -9.40 -7.23
CA VAL A 7 -3.08 -8.16 -6.46
C VAL A 7 -4.44 -7.62 -6.05
N VAL A 8 -4.55 -7.13 -4.82
CA VAL A 8 -5.71 -6.37 -4.36
C VAL A 8 -5.41 -4.88 -4.47
N ILE A 9 -6.33 -4.12 -5.05
CA ILE A 9 -6.29 -2.65 -5.05
C ILE A 9 -7.50 -2.15 -4.28
N VAL A 10 -7.25 -1.27 -3.32
CA VAL A 10 -8.27 -0.61 -2.50
C VAL A 10 -8.20 0.89 -2.77
N CYS A 11 -9.32 1.50 -3.13
CA CYS A 11 -9.38 2.94 -3.38
C CYS A 11 -10.69 3.55 -2.89
N ASP A 12 -10.67 4.83 -2.65
CA ASP A 12 -11.84 5.68 -2.45
C ASP A 12 -12.15 6.52 -3.71
N GLN A 13 -13.13 7.43 -3.61
CA GLN A 13 -13.52 8.29 -4.71
C GLN A 13 -12.39 9.23 -5.17
N GLY A 14 -11.58 9.74 -4.25
CA GLY A 14 -10.52 10.70 -4.55
C GLY A 14 -9.29 10.08 -5.21
N SER A 15 -9.10 8.77 -5.03
CA SER A 15 -7.98 8.00 -5.57
C SER A 15 -8.36 7.06 -6.72
N LEU A 16 -9.60 7.18 -7.25
CA LEU A 16 -10.13 6.25 -8.25
C LEU A 16 -9.34 6.27 -9.57
N ASP A 17 -8.92 7.45 -10.02
CA ASP A 17 -8.20 7.59 -11.30
C ASP A 17 -6.84 6.89 -11.25
N ILE A 18 -6.06 7.12 -10.19
CA ILE A 18 -4.77 6.46 -9.98
C ILE A 18 -4.96 4.93 -9.85
N ALA A 19 -5.92 4.49 -9.05
CA ALA A 19 -6.20 3.07 -8.86
C ALA A 19 -6.61 2.38 -10.17
N THR A 20 -7.37 3.07 -11.03
CA THR A 20 -7.76 2.58 -12.34
C THR A 20 -6.56 2.47 -13.29
N ALA A 21 -5.65 3.44 -13.29
CA ALA A 21 -4.43 3.41 -14.10
C ALA A 21 -3.51 2.25 -13.69
N ILE A 22 -3.32 2.07 -12.37
CA ILE A 22 -2.55 0.95 -11.83
C ILE A 22 -3.20 -0.37 -12.24
N ARG A 23 -4.50 -0.53 -12.02
CA ARG A 23 -5.25 -1.74 -12.39
C ARG A 23 -5.04 -2.11 -13.86
N ALA A 24 -5.27 -1.17 -14.77
CA ALA A 24 -5.13 -1.41 -16.21
C ALA A 24 -3.72 -1.90 -16.58
N SER A 25 -2.69 -1.32 -15.96
CA SER A 25 -1.31 -1.71 -16.17
C SER A 25 -1.01 -3.11 -15.63
N LEU A 26 -1.49 -3.45 -14.44
CA LEU A 26 -1.29 -4.77 -13.83
C LEU A 26 -2.03 -5.87 -14.61
N GLU A 27 -3.23 -5.60 -15.10
CA GLU A 27 -3.98 -6.52 -15.96
C GLU A 27 -3.25 -6.75 -17.30
N LEU A 28 -2.59 -5.70 -17.86
CA LEU A 28 -1.72 -5.81 -19.03
C LEU A 28 -0.50 -6.73 -18.75
N PHE A 29 0.01 -6.73 -17.52
CA PHE A 29 1.05 -7.66 -17.07
C PHE A 29 0.53 -9.08 -16.81
N ARG A 30 -0.77 -9.31 -17.03
CA ARG A 30 -1.48 -10.59 -16.83
C ARG A 30 -1.65 -10.97 -15.35
N LEU A 31 -1.62 -10.02 -14.46
CA LEU A 31 -2.00 -10.22 -13.08
C LEU A 31 -3.52 -10.18 -12.95
N ARG A 32 -4.06 -11.01 -12.07
CA ARG A 32 -5.46 -10.91 -11.64
C ARG A 32 -5.56 -9.78 -10.63
N VAL A 33 -6.39 -8.78 -10.93
CA VAL A 33 -6.60 -7.65 -10.03
C VAL A 33 -7.97 -7.76 -9.36
N HIS A 34 -7.98 -7.80 -8.04
CA HIS A 34 -9.19 -7.66 -7.22
C HIS A 34 -9.33 -6.19 -6.84
N PHE A 35 -10.30 -5.50 -7.43
CA PHE A 35 -10.46 -4.07 -7.31
C PHE A 35 -11.59 -3.73 -6.34
N TYR A 36 -11.28 -3.05 -5.24
CA TYR A 36 -12.21 -2.63 -4.19
C TYR A 36 -12.37 -1.12 -4.22
N PHE A 37 -13.48 -0.66 -4.77
CA PHE A 37 -13.90 0.72 -4.65
C PHE A 37 -14.70 0.88 -3.36
N CYS A 38 -14.05 1.42 -2.34
CA CYS A 38 -14.57 1.51 -0.98
C CYS A 38 -15.34 2.81 -0.79
N VAL A 39 -16.64 2.78 -1.00
CA VAL A 39 -17.53 3.92 -0.75
C VAL A 39 -17.84 4.04 0.74
N GLN A 40 -18.05 2.90 1.43
CA GLN A 40 -18.38 2.86 2.85
C GLN A 40 -17.17 2.47 3.69
N LYS A 41 -17.09 3.02 4.92
CA LYS A 41 -16.06 2.67 5.89
C LYS A 41 -15.96 1.17 6.12
N GLN A 42 -17.09 0.47 6.18
CA GLN A 42 -17.10 -0.98 6.38
C GLN A 42 -16.33 -1.73 5.30
N ASN A 43 -16.40 -1.29 4.04
CA ASN A 43 -15.65 -1.92 2.96
C ASN A 43 -14.13 -1.86 3.18
N VAL A 44 -13.62 -0.74 3.70
CA VAL A 44 -12.20 -0.61 4.06
C VAL A 44 -11.85 -1.53 5.23
N LEU A 45 -12.70 -1.58 6.25
CA LEU A 45 -12.52 -2.44 7.41
C LEU A 45 -12.47 -3.92 7.02
N ASP A 46 -13.38 -4.39 6.16
CA ASP A 46 -13.44 -5.76 5.67
C ASP A 46 -12.13 -6.15 4.97
N VAL A 47 -11.63 -5.27 4.09
CA VAL A 47 -10.35 -5.50 3.41
C VAL A 47 -9.19 -5.58 4.41
N LEU A 48 -9.08 -4.63 5.33
CA LEU A 48 -8.02 -4.60 6.34
C LEU A 48 -8.11 -5.76 7.33
N ALA A 49 -9.33 -6.25 7.62
CA ALA A 49 -9.57 -7.47 8.39
C ALA A 49 -9.23 -8.76 7.64
N GLY A 50 -8.83 -8.68 6.37
CA GLY A 50 -8.44 -9.83 5.56
C GLY A 50 -9.60 -10.54 4.87
N GLU A 51 -10.80 -9.96 4.84
CA GLU A 51 -11.98 -10.47 4.14
C GLU A 51 -11.87 -10.26 2.61
N ILE A 52 -10.78 -10.75 2.04
CA ILE A 52 -10.41 -10.61 0.63
C ILE A 52 -9.88 -11.93 0.07
N PRO A 53 -9.91 -12.11 -1.27
CA PRO A 53 -9.26 -13.25 -1.89
C PRO A 53 -7.78 -13.36 -1.53
N PRO A 54 -7.22 -14.57 -1.52
CA PRO A 54 -5.79 -14.78 -1.31
C PRO A 54 -4.99 -13.95 -2.32
N SER A 55 -4.10 -13.10 -1.84
CA SER A 55 -3.18 -12.32 -2.66
C SER A 55 -1.93 -12.00 -1.85
N ASP A 56 -0.79 -11.88 -2.52
CA ASP A 56 0.47 -11.56 -1.86
C ASP A 56 0.69 -10.05 -1.68
N TYR A 57 -0.01 -9.25 -2.48
CA TYR A 57 0.15 -7.79 -2.53
C TYR A 57 -1.18 -7.07 -2.39
N ILE A 58 -1.16 -5.98 -1.63
CA ILE A 58 -2.30 -5.08 -1.44
C ILE A 58 -1.82 -3.66 -1.67
N ILE A 59 -2.44 -2.95 -2.61
CA ILE A 59 -2.20 -1.54 -2.90
C ILE A 59 -3.32 -0.74 -2.24
N LEU A 60 -2.95 0.16 -1.34
CA LEU A 60 -3.84 1.09 -0.68
C LEU A 60 -3.74 2.45 -1.38
N CYS A 61 -4.60 2.70 -2.37
CA CYS A 61 -4.76 4.00 -3.00
C CYS A 61 -5.57 4.90 -2.06
N SER A 62 -4.89 5.54 -1.14
CA SER A 62 -5.43 6.37 -0.07
C SER A 62 -4.88 7.79 -0.16
N HIS A 63 -5.43 8.68 0.65
CA HIS A 63 -4.85 9.99 0.83
C HIS A 63 -3.90 9.98 2.03
N GLY A 64 -2.89 10.84 1.97
CA GLY A 64 -2.03 11.13 3.12
C GLY A 64 -2.35 12.50 3.69
N ILE A 65 -1.80 12.81 4.84
CA ILE A 65 -1.89 14.13 5.44
C ILE A 65 -0.59 14.87 5.13
N ASP A 66 -0.73 16.14 4.72
CA ASP A 66 0.40 17.03 4.51
C ASP A 66 1.22 17.18 5.79
N THR A 67 2.52 16.95 5.66
CA THR A 67 3.44 16.86 6.80
C THR A 67 3.57 18.12 7.62
N GLU A 68 3.27 19.29 7.06
CA GLU A 68 3.30 20.55 7.79
C GLU A 68 2.19 20.66 8.85
N LYS A 69 1.16 19.79 8.76
CA LYS A 69 -0.01 19.80 9.65
C LYS A 69 -0.02 18.66 10.68
N ILE A 70 0.95 17.76 10.61
CA ILE A 70 1.00 16.62 11.53
C ILE A 70 1.84 17.01 12.73
N ASP A 71 1.25 16.96 13.92
CA ASP A 71 2.03 16.85 15.15
C ASP A 71 2.68 15.46 15.21
N ILE A 72 3.91 15.38 14.69
CA ILE A 72 4.71 14.15 14.61
C ILE A 72 4.93 13.53 16.01
N ALA A 73 4.77 14.32 17.06
CA ALA A 73 4.92 13.88 18.43
C ALA A 73 3.72 13.05 18.94
N SER A 74 2.57 13.09 18.24
CA SER A 74 1.42 12.28 18.60
C SER A 74 1.47 10.91 17.94
N PRO A 75 1.58 9.80 18.70
CA PRO A 75 1.56 8.45 18.14
C PRO A 75 0.24 8.11 17.43
N ASP A 76 -0.81 8.89 17.64
CA ASP A 76 -2.15 8.72 17.07
C ASP A 76 -2.44 9.69 15.92
N SER A 77 -1.45 10.42 15.40
CA SER A 77 -1.65 11.24 14.22
C SER A 77 -1.98 10.36 13.01
N HIS A 78 -3.04 10.70 12.28
CA HIS A 78 -3.40 10.00 11.04
C HIS A 78 -2.30 10.22 9.99
N GLN A 79 -1.75 9.14 9.45
CA GLN A 79 -0.69 9.22 8.44
C GLN A 79 -1.19 8.85 7.04
N ALA A 80 -2.29 8.11 6.97
CA ALA A 80 -2.97 7.77 5.73
C ALA A 80 -4.47 7.64 6.02
N GLY A 81 -5.31 7.66 4.99
CA GLY A 81 -6.74 7.45 5.18
C GLY A 81 -7.53 7.47 3.90
N PHE A 82 -8.81 7.19 4.04
CA PHE A 82 -9.78 7.10 2.96
C PHE A 82 -10.93 8.07 3.20
N GLN A 83 -11.39 8.71 2.13
CA GLN A 83 -12.63 9.45 2.15
C GLN A 83 -13.79 8.48 1.89
N VAL A 84 -14.57 8.20 2.92
CA VAL A 84 -15.64 7.20 2.89
C VAL A 84 -16.94 7.76 3.42
N VAL A 85 -18.03 7.03 3.21
CA VAL A 85 -19.34 7.35 3.74
C VAL A 85 -19.63 6.45 4.93
N ASP A 86 -20.14 7.03 6.01
CA ASP A 86 -20.58 6.30 7.20
C ASP A 86 -21.98 6.78 7.62
N PHE A 87 -22.74 5.90 8.28
CA PHE A 87 -24.08 6.24 8.78
C PHE A 87 -23.97 6.73 10.21
N ILE A 88 -24.09 8.07 10.39
CA ILE A 88 -23.88 8.74 11.68
C ILE A 88 -25.10 9.58 12.02
N ASP A 89 -25.67 9.40 13.20
CA ASP A 89 -26.82 10.14 13.71
C ASP A 89 -28.06 10.07 12.80
N GLY A 90 -28.29 8.92 12.15
CA GLY A 90 -29.44 8.72 11.28
C GLY A 90 -29.26 9.23 9.83
N GLU A 91 -28.09 9.69 9.45
CA GLU A 91 -27.77 10.23 8.13
C GLU A 91 -26.48 9.66 7.56
N TRP A 92 -26.41 9.56 6.23
CA TRP A 92 -25.16 9.23 5.52
C TRP A 92 -24.27 10.48 5.42
N LYS A 93 -23.05 10.38 5.97
CA LYS A 93 -22.08 11.48 5.96
C LYS A 93 -20.77 11.03 5.35
N THR A 94 -20.19 11.88 4.52
CA THR A 94 -18.81 11.70 4.07
C THR A 94 -17.87 12.02 5.22
N ILE A 95 -17.00 11.08 5.55
CA ILE A 95 -16.04 11.21 6.65
C ILE A 95 -14.64 10.85 6.17
N TRP A 96 -13.66 11.31 6.93
CA TRP A 96 -12.29 10.84 6.83
C TRP A 96 -12.08 9.63 7.75
N PHE A 97 -11.75 8.48 7.16
CA PHE A 97 -11.34 7.30 7.91
C PHE A 97 -9.82 7.20 7.91
N GLY A 98 -9.20 7.75 8.96
CA GLY A 98 -7.74 7.78 9.10
C GLY A 98 -7.18 6.48 9.66
N LEU A 99 -6.03 6.07 9.13
CA LEU A 99 -5.21 4.98 9.65
C LEU A 99 -4.16 5.55 10.59
N THR A 100 -4.24 5.15 11.86
CA THR A 100 -3.23 5.43 12.87
C THR A 100 -2.47 4.14 13.22
N PRO A 101 -1.27 4.22 13.82
CA PRO A 101 -0.57 3.03 14.29
C PRO A 101 -1.41 2.17 15.24
N SER A 102 -2.22 2.78 16.12
CA SER A 102 -3.12 2.05 17.03
C SER A 102 -4.24 1.35 16.28
N SER A 103 -4.95 2.06 15.37
CA SER A 103 -6.05 1.47 14.59
C SER A 103 -5.56 0.33 13.70
N VAL A 104 -4.38 0.47 13.08
CA VAL A 104 -3.76 -0.61 12.29
C VAL A 104 -3.52 -1.85 13.15
N SER A 105 -2.97 -1.67 14.35
CA SER A 105 -2.70 -2.80 15.26
C SER A 105 -3.96 -3.54 15.70
N GLU A 106 -5.11 -2.87 15.73
CA GLU A 106 -6.39 -3.45 16.12
C GLU A 106 -7.09 -4.17 14.96
N ILE A 107 -7.11 -3.55 13.78
CA ILE A 107 -7.97 -3.99 12.67
C ILE A 107 -7.26 -4.81 11.60
N VAL A 108 -5.94 -4.64 11.40
CA VAL A 108 -5.22 -5.27 10.28
C VAL A 108 -4.94 -6.74 10.56
N LYS A 109 -5.43 -7.61 9.65
CA LYS A 109 -5.20 -9.08 9.65
C LYS A 109 -4.69 -9.55 8.29
N LEU A 110 -3.63 -8.92 7.83
CA LEU A 110 -3.05 -9.13 6.50
C LEU A 110 -1.70 -9.84 6.58
N ALA A 111 -1.60 -10.84 7.47
CA ALA A 111 -0.36 -11.56 7.73
C ALA A 111 0.27 -12.15 6.44
N GLY A 112 1.58 -11.99 6.32
CA GLY A 112 2.37 -12.51 5.21
C GLY A 112 2.25 -11.71 3.89
N ARG A 113 1.45 -10.65 3.85
CA ARG A 113 1.23 -9.83 2.65
C ARG A 113 2.16 -8.62 2.61
N THR A 114 2.51 -8.18 1.41
CA THR A 114 3.19 -6.89 1.19
C THR A 114 2.15 -5.80 0.94
N ILE A 115 2.23 -4.72 1.68
CA ILE A 115 1.36 -3.55 1.57
C ILE A 115 2.11 -2.46 0.82
N ILE A 116 1.49 -1.87 -0.21
CA ILE A 116 1.98 -0.68 -0.90
C ILE A 116 0.95 0.42 -0.67
N SER A 117 1.35 1.48 0.00
CA SER A 117 0.49 2.63 0.28
C SER A 117 0.84 3.79 -0.63
N CYS A 118 -0.17 4.40 -1.23
CA CYS A 118 -0.05 5.55 -2.13
C CYS A 118 -0.45 6.88 -1.45
N GLY A 119 -0.61 6.90 -0.15
CA GLY A 119 -0.95 8.13 0.58
C GLY A 119 0.30 8.95 0.92
N CYS A 120 0.27 10.27 0.70
CA CYS A 120 1.33 11.17 1.14
C CYS A 120 1.77 10.88 2.58
N SER A 121 3.07 10.80 2.82
CA SER A 121 3.67 10.56 4.15
C SER A 121 3.26 9.24 4.82
N SER A 122 2.55 8.35 4.13
CA SER A 122 2.12 7.05 4.68
C SER A 122 3.30 6.10 4.93
N GLY A 123 4.44 6.30 4.26
CA GLY A 123 5.67 5.53 4.44
C GLY A 123 6.48 5.89 5.68
N ARG A 124 5.95 6.70 6.59
CA ARG A 124 6.64 7.03 7.84
C ARG A 124 6.66 5.84 8.79
N GLU A 125 7.76 5.74 9.54
CA GLU A 125 8.07 4.60 10.38
C GLU A 125 6.94 4.17 11.33
N PRO A 126 6.24 5.05 12.07
CA PRO A 126 5.22 4.61 13.01
C PRO A 126 4.10 3.79 12.37
N LEU A 127 3.59 4.21 11.18
CA LEU A 127 2.55 3.49 10.47
C LEU A 127 3.10 2.19 9.85
N ALA A 128 4.27 2.26 9.20
CA ALA A 128 4.94 1.10 8.63
C ALA A 128 5.17 0.01 9.68
N GLN A 129 5.68 0.39 10.85
CA GLN A 129 5.91 -0.54 11.96
C GLN A 129 4.62 -1.15 12.51
N ALA A 130 3.51 -0.41 12.48
CA ALA A 130 2.22 -0.96 12.90
C ALA A 130 1.76 -2.07 11.96
N PHE A 131 1.86 -1.90 10.64
CA PHE A 131 1.57 -2.95 9.67
C PHE A 131 2.47 -4.17 9.84
N LEU A 132 3.77 -3.98 10.03
CA LEU A 132 4.71 -5.08 10.25
C LEU A 132 4.39 -5.85 11.55
N ARG A 133 4.09 -5.15 12.66
CA ARG A 133 3.67 -5.79 13.92
C ARG A 133 2.35 -6.55 13.79
N SER A 134 1.47 -6.14 12.87
CA SER A 134 0.24 -6.87 12.55
C SER A 134 0.49 -8.10 11.67
N GLY A 135 1.76 -8.44 11.38
CA GLY A 135 2.18 -9.64 10.67
C GLY A 135 2.33 -9.46 9.17
N CYS A 136 2.20 -8.26 8.63
CA CYS A 136 2.52 -8.01 7.22
C CYS A 136 4.00 -8.32 6.95
N ARG A 137 4.29 -8.90 5.77
CA ARG A 137 5.65 -9.26 5.36
C ARG A 137 6.51 -8.02 5.10
N ALA A 138 5.95 -7.07 4.37
CA ALA A 138 6.59 -5.81 4.05
C ALA A 138 5.56 -4.68 3.96
N TYR A 139 6.03 -3.46 4.13
CA TYR A 139 5.28 -2.24 3.93
C TYR A 139 6.10 -1.25 3.10
N ILE A 140 5.47 -0.64 2.10
CA ILE A 140 6.08 0.34 1.20
C ILE A 140 5.18 1.57 1.14
N GLY A 141 5.75 2.76 1.25
CA GLY A 141 4.97 3.99 1.12
C GLY A 141 5.86 5.23 1.04
N PRO A 142 5.32 6.36 0.56
CA PRO A 142 6.06 7.61 0.46
C PRO A 142 6.23 8.26 1.84
N ILE A 143 7.41 8.86 2.08
CA ILE A 143 7.74 9.55 3.34
C ILE A 143 7.35 11.03 3.35
N GLU A 144 7.04 11.58 2.19
CA GLU A 144 6.66 12.98 1.96
C GLU A 144 5.39 13.07 1.11
N GLY A 145 5.01 14.29 0.74
CA GLY A 145 3.96 14.53 -0.24
C GLY A 145 4.36 13.98 -1.61
N VAL A 146 3.44 13.31 -2.26
CA VAL A 146 3.64 12.69 -3.57
C VAL A 146 2.47 13.05 -4.48
N ASP A 147 2.78 13.30 -5.75
CA ASP A 147 1.76 13.47 -6.77
C ASP A 147 1.18 12.11 -7.19
N GLN A 148 -0.10 12.08 -7.55
CA GLN A 148 -0.81 10.84 -7.88
C GLN A 148 -0.20 10.07 -9.07
N ASP A 149 0.39 10.77 -10.03
CA ASP A 149 1.07 10.15 -11.17
C ASP A 149 2.39 9.48 -10.74
N ALA A 150 3.12 10.05 -9.78
CA ALA A 150 4.31 9.43 -9.21
C ALA A 150 3.97 8.14 -8.43
N ASP A 151 2.87 8.13 -7.68
CA ASP A 151 2.35 6.91 -7.04
C ASP A 151 2.03 5.82 -8.06
N ALA A 152 1.34 6.19 -9.16
CA ALA A 152 1.01 5.24 -10.22
C ALA A 152 2.27 4.68 -10.88
N LEU A 153 3.22 5.54 -11.22
CA LEU A 153 4.49 5.14 -11.84
C LEU A 153 5.30 4.23 -10.92
N PHE A 154 5.35 4.54 -9.62
CA PHE A 154 6.01 3.68 -8.66
C PHE A 154 5.39 2.29 -8.62
N CYS A 155 4.06 2.19 -8.44
CA CYS A 155 3.36 0.91 -8.38
C CYS A 155 3.55 0.10 -9.68
N ILE A 156 3.39 0.72 -10.84
CA ILE A 156 3.57 0.07 -12.13
C ILE A 156 5.03 -0.40 -12.30
N GLY A 157 6.00 0.45 -11.97
CA GLY A 157 7.42 0.15 -12.02
C GLY A 157 7.82 -1.00 -11.08
N PHE A 158 7.27 -1.01 -9.86
CA PHE A 158 7.50 -2.08 -8.88
C PHE A 158 7.10 -3.44 -9.47
N PHE A 159 5.88 -3.58 -9.96
CA PHE A 159 5.42 -4.84 -10.54
C PHE A 159 6.10 -5.17 -11.86
N TYR A 160 6.45 -4.16 -12.67
CA TYR A 160 7.24 -4.38 -13.87
C TYR A 160 8.60 -5.02 -13.53
N HIS A 161 9.32 -4.49 -12.55
CA HIS A 161 10.62 -5.04 -12.13
C HIS A 161 10.49 -6.41 -11.50
N LEU A 162 9.49 -6.61 -10.65
CA LEU A 162 9.22 -7.88 -9.99
C LEU A 162 8.95 -9.00 -11.02
N LEU A 163 8.18 -8.69 -12.08
CA LEU A 163 7.77 -9.66 -13.11
C LEU A 163 8.78 -9.80 -14.26
N SER A 164 9.54 -8.77 -14.60
CA SER A 164 10.46 -8.79 -15.74
C SER A 164 11.62 -9.76 -15.52
N HIS A 165 12.09 -9.89 -14.27
CA HIS A 165 13.14 -10.84 -13.92
C HIS A 165 12.68 -12.31 -14.01
N GLU A 166 11.39 -12.59 -13.90
CA GLU A 166 10.86 -13.94 -14.08
C GLU A 166 10.89 -14.41 -15.53
N ARG A 167 10.86 -13.47 -16.50
CA ARG A 167 10.82 -13.81 -17.93
C ARG A 167 12.18 -14.16 -18.51
N ASP A 168 13.26 -13.57 -18.02
CA ASP A 168 14.55 -13.62 -18.70
C ASP A 168 15.67 -14.32 -17.93
N SER A 169 15.53 -14.60 -16.66
CA SER A 169 16.66 -15.14 -15.90
C SER A 169 16.28 -16.02 -14.71
N LYS A 170 17.24 -16.86 -14.37
CA LYS A 170 17.25 -17.70 -13.17
C LYS A 170 17.38 -16.88 -11.85
N ILE A 171 17.29 -15.58 -11.92
CA ILE A 171 17.45 -14.67 -10.76
C ILE A 171 16.09 -14.05 -10.47
N SER A 172 15.51 -14.37 -9.31
CA SER A 172 14.29 -13.72 -8.83
C SER A 172 14.62 -12.32 -8.31
N CYS A 173 13.83 -11.31 -8.71
CA CYS A 173 13.87 -9.99 -8.08
C CYS A 173 13.12 -10.05 -6.75
N THR A 174 13.71 -9.53 -5.70
CA THR A 174 13.04 -9.41 -4.39
C THR A 174 12.13 -8.18 -4.37
N ASP A 175 11.18 -8.14 -3.43
CA ASP A 175 10.32 -6.97 -3.21
C ASP A 175 11.16 -5.70 -2.97
N ARG A 176 12.25 -5.81 -2.20
CA ARG A 176 13.18 -4.71 -1.92
C ARG A 176 13.86 -4.19 -3.19
N GLU A 177 14.42 -5.09 -3.99
CA GLU A 177 15.08 -4.70 -5.26
C GLU A 177 14.09 -4.09 -6.26
N ALA A 178 12.85 -4.59 -6.32
CA ALA A 178 11.81 -4.03 -7.14
C ALA A 178 11.42 -2.61 -6.68
N ALA A 179 11.30 -2.38 -5.37
CA ALA A 179 11.01 -1.07 -4.80
C ALA A 179 12.15 -0.07 -5.04
N GLU A 180 13.41 -0.48 -4.84
CA GLU A 180 14.59 0.35 -5.12
C GLU A 180 14.66 0.78 -6.58
N ARG A 181 14.38 -0.12 -7.51
CA ARG A 181 14.37 0.19 -8.95
C ARG A 181 13.19 1.08 -9.34
N ALA A 182 12.01 0.82 -8.81
CA ALA A 182 10.83 1.65 -9.05
C ALA A 182 11.04 3.09 -8.54
N SER A 183 11.71 3.26 -7.41
CA SER A 183 12.02 4.58 -6.85
C SER A 183 12.97 5.42 -7.73
N GLN A 184 13.71 4.79 -8.66
CA GLN A 184 14.60 5.52 -9.57
C GLN A 184 13.87 6.23 -10.70
N PHE A 185 12.60 5.91 -10.95
CA PHE A 185 11.78 6.61 -11.96
C PHE A 185 11.33 8.00 -11.50
N ASP A 186 11.38 8.27 -10.20
CA ASP A 186 10.97 9.56 -9.66
C ASP A 186 12.12 10.56 -9.71
N THR A 187 12.13 11.38 -10.77
CA THR A 187 13.04 12.52 -10.92
C THR A 187 12.68 13.71 -10.01
N TYR A 188 11.52 13.69 -9.34
CA TYR A 188 11.06 14.72 -8.41
C TYR A 188 11.67 14.60 -7.00
N ALA A 189 12.42 13.56 -6.71
CA ALA A 189 13.21 13.47 -5.48
C ALA A 189 14.32 14.53 -5.47
N ARG A 190 13.92 15.80 -5.35
CA ARG A 190 14.79 16.98 -5.31
C ARG A 190 15.82 16.97 -4.15
N SER A 191 15.70 16.02 -3.23
CA SER A 191 16.54 15.94 -2.03
C SER A 191 17.55 14.79 -2.04
N GLY A 192 17.62 13.96 -3.09
CA GLY A 192 18.48 12.79 -3.12
C GLY A 192 18.06 11.67 -2.14
N THR A 193 16.93 11.81 -1.48
CA THR A 193 16.29 10.78 -0.67
C THR A 193 15.24 10.05 -1.51
N HIS A 194 15.16 8.73 -1.39
CA HIS A 194 14.13 7.96 -2.04
C HIS A 194 12.76 8.34 -1.48
N LEU A 195 11.82 8.75 -2.33
CA LEU A 195 10.48 9.15 -1.92
C LEU A 195 9.75 8.00 -1.21
N PHE A 196 9.88 6.78 -1.73
CA PHE A 196 9.28 5.57 -1.16
C PHE A 196 10.26 4.82 -0.27
N CYS A 197 9.83 4.52 0.95
CA CYS A 197 10.57 3.67 1.88
C CYS A 197 10.02 2.25 1.89
N TYR A 198 10.93 1.29 1.98
CA TYR A 198 10.64 -0.13 2.09
C TYR A 198 10.99 -0.62 3.50
N TYR A 199 10.03 -1.24 4.16
CA TYR A 199 10.17 -1.86 5.47
C TYR A 199 9.78 -3.34 5.38
N GLU A 200 10.52 -4.20 6.07
CA GLU A 200 10.19 -5.63 6.16
C GLU A 200 10.40 -6.16 7.57
N THR A 201 9.78 -7.29 7.88
CA THR A 201 10.03 -7.98 9.14
C THR A 201 11.36 -8.71 9.07
N ASP A 202 12.20 -8.57 10.10
CA ASP A 202 13.45 -9.34 10.27
C ASP A 202 13.19 -10.84 10.57
N ALA A 203 11.97 -11.31 10.43
CA ALA A 203 11.62 -12.69 10.71
C ALA A 203 12.33 -13.62 9.72
N PRO A 204 13.08 -14.66 10.21
CA PRO A 204 13.59 -15.69 9.34
C PRO A 204 12.40 -16.33 8.60
N ALA A 205 12.56 -16.53 7.30
CA ALA A 205 11.56 -17.21 6.47
C ALA A 205 11.10 -18.47 7.21
N SER A 206 9.81 -18.53 7.56
CA SER A 206 9.24 -19.74 8.17
C SER A 206 9.57 -20.91 7.26
N PRO A 207 10.14 -22.02 7.79
CA PRO A 207 10.36 -23.21 6.98
C PRO A 207 9.01 -23.60 6.38
N GLY A 208 8.96 -23.66 5.05
CA GLY A 208 7.78 -24.12 4.34
C GLY A 208 7.38 -25.50 4.84
N PRO A 209 6.09 -25.90 4.72
CA PRO A 209 5.65 -27.22 5.11
C PRO A 209 6.46 -28.28 4.34
N VAL A 210 7.00 -29.23 5.10
CA VAL A 210 7.69 -30.43 4.64
C VAL A 210 6.70 -31.33 3.93
#